data_07beb6b9b165dd26f408f81d709aefa7
#
_entry.id   07beb6b9b165dd26f408f81d709aefa7
#
_cell.length_a   1.000
_cell.length_b   1.000
_cell.length_c   1.000
_cell.angle_alpha   90.00
_cell.angle_beta   90.00
_cell.angle_gamma   90.00
#
_symmetry.space_group_name_H-M   'P 1'
#
loop_
_entity.id
_entity.type
_entity.pdbx_description
1 polymer ?
#
loop_
_entity_poly.entity_id
_entity_poly.type
_entity_poly.pdbx_seq_one_letter_code
_entity_poly.pdbx_strand_id
1 'polypeptide(L)'
;MRQKYLKMIHDDGIISDKESLSIEISLKNKPFSLHWELRTVLYLGILLLTGGLGIIIYQNINTIGHTAIILLIGLACATCFYYCFKNRLPYSNQQVKHASPWFDYILLLGCLLFLALEGYLQYQYQLFGTRYGLATLIPAILFFFLAYTFDNAGALSLAITALASFAGISASPGMLLNNELSEFSLIYTGLSLSVLLIGAAFYFKLKNIKRHFTFTWYNFGFNMLFICLLAGCFALSFPLVYFLLLLTAGFLLTRFAIKEKSFYFLLMSVIYCYVGITWAVFQMGVIDILGLYYFVLSCVGVIYFFINYKKILKIK
;
A
#
# COMPACT_ATOMS: atom_id res chain seq x y z
N MET A 1 15.93 12.21 -25.02
CA MET A 1 15.07 13.39 -24.94
C MET A 1 15.87 14.62 -24.43
N ARG A 2 16.63 14.56 -23.33
CA ARG A 2 17.41 15.69 -22.76
C ARG A 2 18.48 16.27 -23.68
N GLN A 3 19.24 15.45 -24.41
CA GLN A 3 20.23 15.92 -25.37
C GLN A 3 19.66 16.72 -26.55
N LYS A 4 18.42 16.41 -26.97
CA LYS A 4 17.73 17.17 -28.01
C LYS A 4 17.37 18.58 -27.56
N TYR A 5 16.94 18.74 -26.30
CA TYR A 5 16.66 20.06 -25.72
C TYR A 5 17.93 20.87 -25.50
N LEU A 6 19.02 20.22 -25.10
CA LEU A 6 20.32 20.88 -24.89
C LEU A 6 20.85 21.45 -26.20
N LYS A 7 20.74 20.69 -27.30
CA LYS A 7 21.11 21.20 -28.64
C LYS A 7 20.19 22.35 -29.08
N MET A 8 18.88 22.27 -28.85
CA MET A 8 18.00 23.37 -29.19
C MET A 8 18.33 24.67 -28.45
N ILE A 9 18.58 24.59 -27.12
CA ILE A 9 18.97 25.76 -26.30
C ILE A 9 20.30 26.32 -26.70
N HIS A 10 21.24 25.49 -27.17
CA HIS A 10 22.53 25.91 -27.72
C HIS A 10 22.37 26.56 -29.10
N ASP A 11 21.58 25.96 -30.00
CA ASP A 11 21.29 26.46 -31.33
C ASP A 11 20.53 27.81 -31.31
N ASP A 12 19.70 28.00 -30.24
CA ASP A 12 18.97 29.25 -29.98
C ASP A 12 19.89 30.35 -29.34
N GLY A 13 21.18 30.08 -29.14
CA GLY A 13 22.17 31.03 -28.62
C GLY A 13 22.01 31.42 -27.16
N ILE A 14 21.20 30.64 -26.39
CA ILE A 14 20.89 30.94 -24.97
C ILE A 14 22.05 30.51 -24.05
N ILE A 15 22.81 29.51 -24.44
CA ILE A 15 23.96 29.01 -23.68
C ILE A 15 25.23 28.98 -24.55
N SER A 16 26.37 29.29 -23.94
CA SER A 16 27.68 29.26 -24.63
C SER A 16 28.20 27.85 -24.78
N ASP A 17 29.14 27.63 -25.72
CA ASP A 17 29.80 26.33 -25.93
C ASP A 17 30.43 25.76 -24.66
N LYS A 18 31.00 26.57 -23.78
CA LYS A 18 31.57 26.14 -22.49
C LYS A 18 30.51 25.67 -21.51
N GLU A 19 29.38 26.34 -21.49
CA GLU A 19 28.26 25.97 -20.61
C GLU A 19 27.56 24.69 -21.10
N SER A 20 27.38 24.54 -22.42
CA SER A 20 26.80 23.32 -23.01
C SER A 20 27.69 22.10 -22.71
N LEU A 21 29.03 22.26 -22.82
CA LEU A 21 29.99 21.21 -22.53
C LEU A 21 30.02 20.85 -21.03
N SER A 22 29.93 21.83 -20.15
CA SER A 22 29.86 21.61 -18.70
C SER A 22 28.59 20.91 -18.28
N ILE A 23 27.46 21.24 -18.90
CA ILE A 23 26.15 20.57 -18.67
C ILE A 23 26.21 19.15 -19.22
N GLU A 24 26.81 18.91 -20.39
CA GLU A 24 26.95 17.58 -20.97
C GLU A 24 27.84 16.68 -20.10
N ILE A 25 28.97 17.17 -19.59
CA ILE A 25 29.83 16.46 -18.66
C ILE A 25 29.09 16.15 -17.34
N SER A 26 28.34 17.12 -16.81
CA SER A 26 27.54 16.91 -15.58
C SER A 26 26.38 15.91 -15.76
N LEU A 27 25.81 15.85 -16.96
CA LEU A 27 24.79 14.86 -17.31
C LEU A 27 25.37 13.46 -17.50
N LYS A 28 26.59 13.35 -17.99
CA LYS A 28 27.31 12.09 -18.21
C LYS A 28 27.87 11.51 -16.91
N ASN A 29 28.30 12.39 -16.00
CA ASN A 29 28.83 12.05 -14.68
C ASN A 29 27.78 12.08 -13.55
N LYS A 30 26.51 11.95 -13.89
CA LYS A 30 25.47 11.85 -12.83
C LYS A 30 25.79 10.65 -11.95
N PRO A 31 26.06 10.86 -10.66
CA PRO A 31 26.19 9.74 -9.74
C PRO A 31 24.90 8.92 -9.80
N PHE A 32 25.05 7.60 -9.86
CA PHE A 32 23.93 6.67 -9.80
C PHE A 32 23.15 6.95 -8.52
N SER A 33 21.89 7.33 -8.65
CA SER A 33 21.06 7.65 -7.48
C SER A 33 20.58 6.36 -6.84
N LEU A 34 21.27 5.91 -5.81
CA LEU A 34 20.87 4.78 -4.95
C LEU A 34 19.71 5.11 -4.00
N HIS A 35 19.01 6.23 -4.22
CA HIS A 35 18.00 6.71 -3.28
C HIS A 35 16.86 5.73 -3.08
N TRP A 36 16.36 5.13 -4.16
CA TRP A 36 15.25 4.17 -4.09
C TRP A 36 15.69 2.83 -3.51
N GLU A 37 16.85 2.34 -3.89
CA GLU A 37 17.44 1.10 -3.41
C GLU A 37 17.74 1.17 -1.91
N LEU A 38 18.39 2.24 -1.46
CA LEU A 38 18.65 2.47 -0.05
C LEU A 38 17.36 2.61 0.77
N ARG A 39 16.37 3.29 0.23
CA ARG A 39 15.08 3.44 0.89
C ARG A 39 14.38 2.09 1.06
N THR A 40 14.39 1.26 0.03
CA THR A 40 13.81 -0.10 0.08
C THR A 40 14.55 -0.97 1.07
N VAL A 41 15.90 -0.96 1.07
CA VAL A 41 16.73 -1.70 2.02
C VAL A 41 16.48 -1.24 3.46
N LEU A 42 16.32 0.06 3.70
CA LEU A 42 16.01 0.59 5.04
C LEU A 42 14.63 0.16 5.52
N TYR A 43 13.60 0.19 4.67
CA TYR A 43 12.27 -0.35 5.03
C TYR A 43 12.33 -1.85 5.33
N LEU A 44 13.02 -2.62 4.49
CA LEU A 44 13.22 -4.05 4.72
C LEU A 44 13.99 -4.30 6.01
N GLY A 45 15.04 -3.50 6.28
CA GLY A 45 15.83 -3.56 7.51
C GLY A 45 14.98 -3.32 8.76
N ILE A 46 14.06 -2.36 8.73
CA ILE A 46 13.15 -2.10 9.84
C ILE A 46 12.20 -3.28 10.06
N LEU A 47 11.64 -3.84 9.01
CA LEU A 47 10.77 -5.02 9.09
C LEU A 47 11.52 -6.24 9.64
N LEU A 48 12.75 -6.48 9.17
CA LEU A 48 13.59 -7.58 9.65
C LEU A 48 14.04 -7.35 11.10
N LEU A 49 14.37 -6.12 11.48
CA LEU A 49 14.76 -5.78 12.85
C LEU A 49 13.60 -6.04 13.82
N THR A 50 12.40 -5.56 13.49
CA THR A 50 11.22 -5.76 14.35
C THR A 50 10.81 -7.22 14.42
N GLY A 51 10.85 -7.96 13.30
CA GLY A 51 10.59 -9.40 13.27
C GLY A 51 11.66 -10.20 14.01
N GLY A 52 12.94 -9.89 13.79
CA GLY A 52 14.07 -10.55 14.47
C GLY A 52 14.06 -10.32 15.99
N LEU A 53 13.79 -9.10 16.43
CA LEU A 53 13.59 -8.80 17.86
C LEU A 53 12.42 -9.60 18.44
N GLY A 54 11.32 -9.75 17.71
CA GLY A 54 10.19 -10.59 18.12
C GLY A 54 10.58 -12.05 18.35
N ILE A 55 11.37 -12.63 17.44
CA ILE A 55 11.86 -14.01 17.56
C ILE A 55 12.80 -14.17 18.76
N ILE A 56 13.77 -13.26 18.94
CA ILE A 56 14.72 -13.32 20.06
C ILE A 56 13.98 -13.22 21.39
N ILE A 57 13.00 -12.32 21.48
CA ILE A 57 12.15 -12.16 22.65
C ILE A 57 11.39 -13.45 22.94
N TYR A 58 10.75 -14.03 21.93
CA TYR A 58 9.98 -15.27 22.06
C TYR A 58 10.86 -16.45 22.55
N GLN A 59 12.07 -16.59 22.03
CA GLN A 59 13.01 -17.67 22.43
C GLN A 59 13.52 -17.50 23.86
N ASN A 60 13.69 -16.27 24.34
CA ASN A 60 14.28 -15.97 25.66
C ASN A 60 13.26 -15.50 26.70
N ILE A 61 11.97 -15.66 26.42
CA ILE A 61 10.89 -15.11 27.24
C ILE A 61 10.93 -15.56 28.70
N ASN A 62 11.29 -16.81 28.92
CA ASN A 62 11.39 -17.41 30.28
C ASN A 62 12.61 -16.92 31.05
N THR A 63 13.66 -16.46 30.38
CA THR A 63 14.92 -16.02 30.99
C THR A 63 14.90 -14.51 31.29
N ILE A 64 14.34 -13.71 30.39
CA ILE A 64 14.35 -12.22 30.49
C ILE A 64 13.18 -11.72 31.34
N GLY A 65 12.06 -12.44 31.35
CA GLY A 65 10.83 -12.06 32.03
C GLY A 65 9.97 -11.09 31.22
N HIS A 66 8.67 -11.28 31.27
CA HIS A 66 7.67 -10.52 30.49
C HIS A 66 7.73 -8.99 30.75
N THR A 67 7.93 -8.59 32.01
CA THR A 67 7.97 -7.17 32.39
C THR A 67 9.17 -6.44 31.78
N ALA A 68 10.34 -7.07 31.73
CA ALA A 68 11.54 -6.48 31.15
C ALA A 68 11.38 -6.28 29.63
N ILE A 69 10.75 -7.24 28.95
CA ILE A 69 10.46 -7.17 27.52
C ILE A 69 9.51 -6.00 27.21
N ILE A 70 8.41 -5.88 27.98
CA ILE A 70 7.43 -4.80 27.81
C ILE A 70 8.10 -3.45 28.03
N LEU A 71 8.91 -3.31 29.09
CA LEU A 71 9.64 -2.08 29.37
C LEU A 71 10.60 -1.72 28.24
N LEU A 72 11.35 -2.68 27.71
CA LEU A 72 12.30 -2.45 26.63
C LEU A 72 11.59 -1.99 25.34
N ILE A 73 10.55 -2.71 24.91
CA ILE A 73 9.79 -2.33 23.70
C ILE A 73 9.07 -0.99 23.94
N GLY A 74 8.47 -0.80 25.11
CA GLY A 74 7.77 0.42 25.47
C GLY A 74 8.68 1.66 25.48
N LEU A 75 9.88 1.54 26.09
CA LEU A 75 10.88 2.61 26.09
C LEU A 75 11.39 2.93 24.68
N ALA A 76 11.68 1.89 23.87
CA ALA A 76 12.09 2.10 22.48
C ALA A 76 10.99 2.80 21.66
N CYS A 77 9.73 2.38 21.82
CA CYS A 77 8.58 3.00 21.19
C CYS A 77 8.41 4.47 21.62
N ALA A 78 8.45 4.74 22.94
CA ALA A 78 8.34 6.07 23.49
C ALA A 78 9.48 6.99 23.01
N THR A 79 10.71 6.47 22.92
CA THR A 79 11.87 7.22 22.41
C THR A 79 11.68 7.60 20.93
N CYS A 80 11.19 6.68 20.10
CA CYS A 80 10.89 6.97 18.69
C CYS A 80 9.84 8.08 18.57
N PHE A 81 8.73 7.98 19.28
CA PHE A 81 7.69 9.02 19.24
C PHE A 81 8.15 10.34 19.84
N TYR A 82 8.89 10.32 20.94
CA TYR A 82 9.47 11.54 21.51
C TYR A 82 10.35 12.27 20.51
N TYR A 83 11.23 11.55 19.81
CA TYR A 83 12.05 12.12 18.75
C TYR A 83 11.19 12.75 17.65
N CYS A 84 10.14 12.06 17.20
CA CYS A 84 9.25 12.55 16.15
C CYS A 84 8.49 13.82 16.59
N PHE A 85 7.95 13.85 17.81
CA PHE A 85 7.22 15.01 18.31
C PHE A 85 8.14 16.21 18.57
N LYS A 86 9.37 15.99 19.02
CA LYS A 86 10.37 17.04 19.24
C LYS A 86 10.78 17.70 17.92
N ASN A 87 10.89 16.93 16.84
CA ASN A 87 11.32 17.40 15.52
C ASN A 87 10.15 17.63 14.55
N ARG A 88 8.92 17.78 15.06
CA ARG A 88 7.76 17.97 14.20
C ARG A 88 7.80 19.30 13.48
N LEU A 89 7.38 19.30 12.21
CA LEU A 89 7.15 20.50 11.43
C LEU A 89 5.72 21.03 11.61
N PRO A 90 5.46 22.32 11.34
CA PRO A 90 4.11 22.87 11.40
C PRO A 90 3.17 22.11 10.46
N TYR A 91 1.91 21.94 10.88
CA TYR A 91 0.90 21.30 10.05
C TYR A 91 0.63 22.12 8.79
N SER A 92 0.62 21.46 7.64
CA SER A 92 0.25 22.06 6.34
C SER A 92 -0.67 21.11 5.57
N ASN A 93 -1.60 21.68 4.80
CA ASN A 93 -2.42 20.90 3.85
C ASN A 93 -1.64 20.42 2.63
N GLN A 94 -0.47 21.02 2.37
CA GLN A 94 0.46 20.59 1.34
C GLN A 94 1.44 19.57 1.87
N GLN A 95 2.15 18.89 0.97
CA GLN A 95 3.16 17.93 1.35
C GLN A 95 4.35 18.63 2.04
N VAL A 96 4.62 18.23 3.28
CA VAL A 96 5.78 18.68 4.06
C VAL A 96 6.80 17.55 4.11
N LYS A 97 8.02 17.79 3.60
CA LYS A 97 9.11 16.82 3.67
C LYS A 97 10.08 17.22 4.76
N HIS A 98 10.40 16.27 5.64
CA HIS A 98 11.47 16.46 6.60
C HIS A 98 12.83 16.54 5.90
N ALA A 99 13.74 17.38 6.41
CA ALA A 99 15.09 17.51 5.89
C ALA A 99 15.91 16.23 6.14
N SER A 100 15.65 15.53 7.24
CA SER A 100 16.31 14.27 7.56
C SER A 100 15.55 13.08 6.99
N PRO A 101 16.14 12.25 6.14
CA PRO A 101 15.52 11.02 5.66
C PRO A 101 15.24 9.99 6.78
N TRP A 102 15.97 10.06 7.91
CA TRP A 102 15.80 9.17 9.05
C TRP A 102 14.49 9.36 9.79
N PHE A 103 13.88 10.54 9.68
CA PHE A 103 12.63 10.86 10.37
C PHE A 103 11.52 9.88 10.05
N ASP A 104 11.30 9.62 8.75
CA ASP A 104 10.25 8.71 8.29
C ASP A 104 10.47 7.27 8.79
N TYR A 105 11.72 6.84 8.86
CA TYR A 105 12.07 5.50 9.34
C TYR A 105 11.87 5.35 10.85
N ILE A 106 12.25 6.37 11.62
CA ILE A 106 12.05 6.37 13.08
C ILE A 106 10.56 6.39 13.42
N LEU A 107 9.76 7.15 12.68
CA LEU A 107 8.31 7.16 12.85
C LEU A 107 7.70 5.78 12.58
N LEU A 108 8.07 5.15 11.46
CA LEU A 108 7.58 3.81 11.12
C LEU A 108 8.05 2.75 12.11
N LEU A 109 9.31 2.84 12.57
CA LEU A 109 9.81 1.96 13.63
C LEU A 109 8.97 2.11 14.90
N GLY A 110 8.66 3.35 15.30
CA GLY A 110 7.78 3.63 16.44
C GLY A 110 6.38 3.00 16.27
N CYS A 111 5.78 3.11 15.08
CA CYS A 111 4.49 2.50 14.78
C CYS A 111 4.55 0.96 14.87
N LEU A 112 5.60 0.33 14.33
CA LEU A 112 5.76 -1.12 14.37
C LEU A 112 6.06 -1.63 15.79
N LEU A 113 6.88 -0.89 16.56
CA LEU A 113 7.11 -1.20 17.97
C LEU A 113 5.84 -1.07 18.80
N PHE A 114 4.97 -0.10 18.49
CA PHE A 114 3.66 0.04 19.13
C PHE A 114 2.78 -1.17 18.86
N LEU A 115 2.70 -1.63 17.60
CA LEU A 115 1.97 -2.86 17.25
C LEU A 115 2.54 -4.09 17.97
N ALA A 116 3.87 -4.22 18.04
CA ALA A 116 4.50 -5.31 18.73
C ALA A 116 4.21 -5.28 20.24
N LEU A 117 4.25 -4.10 20.86
CA LEU A 117 3.93 -3.90 22.28
C LEU A 117 2.47 -4.26 22.57
N GLU A 118 1.53 -3.74 21.78
CA GLU A 118 0.11 -3.98 21.96
C GLU A 118 -0.26 -5.45 21.73
N GLY A 119 0.26 -6.05 20.64
CA GLY A 119 0.07 -7.45 20.36
C GLY A 119 0.62 -8.36 21.47
N TYR A 120 1.79 -8.01 22.02
CA TYR A 120 2.37 -8.74 23.14
C TYR A 120 1.53 -8.61 24.43
N LEU A 121 1.05 -7.41 24.73
CA LEU A 121 0.16 -7.17 25.88
C LEU A 121 -1.17 -7.92 25.73
N GLN A 122 -1.74 -7.96 24.54
CA GLN A 122 -2.96 -8.70 24.26
C GLN A 122 -2.73 -10.22 24.38
N TYR A 123 -1.62 -10.72 23.84
CA TYR A 123 -1.31 -12.15 23.91
C TYR A 123 -1.06 -12.62 25.34
N GLN A 124 -0.24 -11.88 26.12
CA GLN A 124 0.21 -12.29 27.45
C GLN A 124 -0.79 -11.97 28.56
N TYR A 125 -1.43 -10.80 28.49
CA TYR A 125 -2.28 -10.29 29.57
C TYR A 125 -3.75 -10.13 29.18
N GLN A 126 -4.10 -10.46 27.93
CA GLN A 126 -5.46 -10.28 27.40
C GLN A 126 -6.04 -8.89 27.71
N LEU A 127 -5.22 -7.83 27.47
CA LEU A 127 -5.50 -6.44 27.84
C LEU A 127 -6.93 -6.00 27.45
N PHE A 128 -7.40 -6.46 26.29
CA PHE A 128 -8.75 -6.17 25.78
C PHE A 128 -9.74 -7.33 25.98
N GLY A 129 -9.32 -8.36 26.73
CA GLY A 129 -10.13 -9.57 26.90
C GLY A 129 -10.47 -10.23 25.58
N THR A 130 -11.74 -10.58 25.37
CA THR A 130 -12.27 -11.17 24.14
C THR A 130 -12.55 -10.16 23.01
N ARG A 131 -12.33 -8.85 23.28
CA ARG A 131 -12.58 -7.79 22.30
C ARG A 131 -11.36 -7.56 21.39
N TYR A 132 -10.96 -8.57 20.63
CA TYR A 132 -9.79 -8.51 19.74
C TYR A 132 -9.83 -7.36 18.72
N GLY A 133 -11.04 -6.87 18.36
CA GLY A 133 -11.17 -5.70 17.50
C GLY A 133 -10.52 -4.43 18.06
N LEU A 134 -10.50 -4.25 19.39
CA LEU A 134 -9.85 -3.09 20.00
C LEU A 134 -8.34 -3.08 19.77
N ALA A 135 -7.69 -4.26 19.75
CA ALA A 135 -6.28 -4.40 19.46
C ALA A 135 -5.88 -3.98 18.01
N THR A 136 -6.83 -3.76 17.14
CA THR A 136 -6.60 -3.24 15.79
C THR A 136 -7.16 -1.84 15.59
N LEU A 137 -8.21 -1.48 16.32
CA LEU A 137 -8.82 -0.16 16.25
C LEU A 137 -7.94 0.92 16.89
N ILE A 138 -7.33 0.62 18.04
CA ILE A 138 -6.45 1.60 18.73
C ILE A 138 -5.24 1.98 17.88
N PRO A 139 -4.46 1.03 17.31
CA PRO A 139 -3.41 1.36 16.36
C PRO A 139 -3.93 2.13 15.14
N ALA A 140 -5.11 1.75 14.60
CA ALA A 140 -5.67 2.46 13.46
C ALA A 140 -5.85 3.95 13.75
N ILE A 141 -6.51 4.30 14.87
CA ILE A 141 -6.74 5.69 15.28
C ILE A 141 -5.41 6.42 15.50
N LEU A 142 -4.49 5.81 16.24
CA LEU A 142 -3.17 6.39 16.52
C LEU A 142 -2.41 6.65 15.20
N PHE A 143 -2.37 5.68 14.30
CA PHE A 143 -1.59 5.81 13.06
C PHE A 143 -2.23 6.79 12.08
N PHE A 144 -3.56 6.93 12.04
CA PHE A 144 -4.20 8.02 11.31
C PHE A 144 -3.74 9.38 11.85
N PHE A 145 -3.77 9.56 13.16
CA PHE A 145 -3.29 10.78 13.80
C PHE A 145 -1.82 11.07 13.45
N LEU A 146 -0.94 10.08 13.58
CA LEU A 146 0.49 10.21 13.26
C LEU A 146 0.73 10.49 11.77
N ALA A 147 0.01 9.79 10.88
CA ALA A 147 0.13 9.98 9.43
C ALA A 147 -0.18 11.42 9.01
N TYR A 148 -1.28 11.99 9.52
CA TYR A 148 -1.67 13.34 9.18
C TYR A 148 -0.84 14.41 9.89
N THR A 149 -0.35 14.13 11.10
CA THR A 149 0.51 15.04 11.88
C THR A 149 1.91 15.14 11.27
N PHE A 150 2.49 14.01 10.88
CA PHE A 150 3.87 13.92 10.40
C PHE A 150 3.99 13.79 8.88
N ASP A 151 2.87 13.83 8.16
CA ASP A 151 2.82 13.77 6.70
C ASP A 151 3.46 12.50 6.11
N ASN A 152 3.26 11.36 6.76
CA ASN A 152 3.90 10.10 6.41
C ASN A 152 2.92 9.10 5.78
N ALA A 153 3.16 8.76 4.49
CA ALA A 153 2.32 7.80 3.76
C ALA A 153 2.45 6.36 4.27
N GLY A 154 3.59 5.99 4.86
CA GLY A 154 3.80 4.68 5.48
C GLY A 154 2.93 4.50 6.72
N ALA A 155 2.88 5.50 7.61
CA ALA A 155 1.98 5.51 8.76
C ALA A 155 0.50 5.46 8.33
N LEU A 156 0.13 6.15 7.23
CA LEU A 156 -1.21 6.06 6.65
C LEU A 156 -1.52 4.64 6.16
N SER A 157 -0.57 3.99 5.51
CA SER A 157 -0.73 2.60 5.05
C SER A 157 -0.98 1.65 6.22
N LEU A 158 -0.21 1.80 7.32
CA LEU A 158 -0.41 1.03 8.55
C LEU A 158 -1.78 1.32 9.19
N ALA A 159 -2.22 2.58 9.20
CA ALA A 159 -3.53 2.97 9.71
C ALA A 159 -4.68 2.31 8.94
N ILE A 160 -4.63 2.34 7.61
CA ILE A 160 -5.65 1.72 6.76
C ILE A 160 -5.63 0.19 6.92
N THR A 161 -4.44 -0.43 7.02
CA THR A 161 -4.30 -1.87 7.26
C THR A 161 -4.89 -2.27 8.61
N ALA A 162 -4.61 -1.51 9.67
CA ALA A 162 -5.17 -1.76 11.00
C ALA A 162 -6.71 -1.58 11.01
N LEU A 163 -7.23 -0.58 10.29
CA LEU A 163 -8.67 -0.38 10.11
C LEU A 163 -9.31 -1.55 9.35
N ALA A 164 -8.67 -2.04 8.29
CA ALA A 164 -9.15 -3.20 7.55
C ALA A 164 -9.15 -4.46 8.41
N SER A 165 -8.12 -4.66 9.24
CA SER A 165 -8.06 -5.75 10.21
C SER A 165 -9.17 -5.66 11.25
N PHE A 166 -9.46 -4.45 11.77
CA PHE A 166 -10.60 -4.22 12.67
C PHE A 166 -11.93 -4.60 12.02
N ALA A 167 -12.15 -4.16 10.79
CA ALA A 167 -13.37 -4.47 10.04
C ALA A 167 -13.52 -5.99 9.80
N GLY A 168 -12.43 -6.68 9.43
CA GLY A 168 -12.41 -8.13 9.24
C GLY A 168 -12.73 -8.90 10.53
N ILE A 169 -12.08 -8.56 11.64
CA ILE A 169 -12.32 -9.17 12.96
C ILE A 169 -13.76 -8.92 13.42
N SER A 170 -14.28 -7.71 13.20
CA SER A 170 -15.65 -7.35 13.57
C SER A 170 -16.70 -8.06 12.72
N ALA A 171 -16.36 -8.36 11.45
CA ALA A 171 -17.25 -9.08 10.53
C ALA A 171 -17.35 -10.59 10.83
N SER A 172 -16.28 -11.17 11.36
CA SER A 172 -16.19 -12.61 11.66
C SER A 172 -15.56 -12.85 13.03
N PRO A 173 -16.24 -12.50 14.14
CA PRO A 173 -15.71 -12.71 15.48
C PRO A 173 -15.54 -14.21 15.79
N GLY A 174 -16.32 -15.09 15.18
CA GLY A 174 -16.21 -16.56 15.31
C GLY A 174 -14.90 -17.13 14.74
N MET A 175 -14.26 -16.46 13.80
CA MET A 175 -12.97 -16.89 13.23
C MET A 175 -11.86 -17.01 14.31
N LEU A 176 -11.87 -16.12 15.29
CA LEU A 176 -10.87 -16.11 16.37
C LEU A 176 -11.21 -17.11 17.49
N LEU A 177 -12.48 -17.47 17.64
CA LEU A 177 -12.97 -18.30 18.73
C LEU A 177 -13.20 -19.76 18.29
N ASN A 178 -13.74 -19.99 17.09
CA ASN A 178 -14.23 -21.29 16.65
C ASN A 178 -13.69 -21.74 15.28
N ASN A 179 -12.75 -21.02 14.66
CA ASN A 179 -12.30 -21.25 13.29
C ASN A 179 -13.40 -21.24 12.21
N GLU A 180 -14.56 -20.68 12.48
CA GLU A 180 -15.67 -20.57 11.53
C GLU A 180 -15.55 -19.25 10.76
N LEU A 181 -15.19 -19.35 9.48
CA LEU A 181 -15.17 -18.22 8.54
C LEU A 181 -16.59 -17.96 8.02
N SER A 182 -17.18 -16.85 8.38
CA SER A 182 -18.33 -16.31 7.67
C SER A 182 -17.87 -15.56 6.42
N GLU A 183 -17.63 -16.30 5.32
CA GLU A 183 -17.13 -15.77 4.06
C GLU A 183 -17.99 -14.61 3.54
N PHE A 184 -19.31 -14.76 3.64
CA PHE A 184 -20.28 -13.74 3.25
C PHE A 184 -20.05 -12.40 3.98
N SER A 185 -19.95 -12.46 5.31
CA SER A 185 -19.77 -11.26 6.14
C SER A 185 -18.47 -10.54 5.83
N LEU A 186 -17.37 -11.27 5.63
CA LEU A 186 -16.06 -10.71 5.28
C LEU A 186 -16.07 -9.99 3.93
N ILE A 187 -16.68 -10.61 2.90
CA ILE A 187 -16.73 -10.04 1.56
C ILE A 187 -17.56 -8.75 1.56
N TYR A 188 -18.74 -8.74 2.18
CA TYR A 188 -19.58 -7.53 2.24
C TYR A 188 -18.95 -6.41 3.07
N THR A 189 -18.32 -6.74 4.19
CA THR A 189 -17.60 -5.77 5.01
C THR A 189 -16.42 -5.19 4.24
N GLY A 190 -15.67 -6.02 3.52
CA GLY A 190 -14.58 -5.59 2.65
C GLY A 190 -15.06 -4.70 1.51
N LEU A 191 -16.17 -5.04 0.85
CA LEU A 191 -16.78 -4.20 -0.19
C LEU A 191 -17.21 -2.84 0.37
N SER A 192 -17.89 -2.81 1.52
CA SER A 192 -18.32 -1.56 2.15
C SER A 192 -17.14 -0.68 2.54
N LEU A 193 -16.09 -1.26 3.15
CA LEU A 193 -14.88 -0.55 3.50
C LEU A 193 -14.14 -0.02 2.25
N SER A 194 -14.08 -0.81 1.18
CA SER A 194 -13.43 -0.38 -0.07
C SER A 194 -14.12 0.86 -0.66
N VAL A 195 -15.45 0.89 -0.66
CA VAL A 195 -16.23 2.05 -1.11
C VAL A 195 -15.98 3.26 -0.23
N LEU A 196 -15.91 3.09 1.10
CA LEU A 196 -15.56 4.16 2.04
C LEU A 196 -14.15 4.71 1.80
N LEU A 197 -13.15 3.85 1.57
CA LEU A 197 -11.77 4.28 1.29
C LEU A 197 -11.68 5.04 -0.03
N ILE A 198 -12.35 4.58 -1.10
CA ILE A 198 -12.40 5.26 -2.39
C ILE A 198 -13.13 6.61 -2.26
N GLY A 199 -14.24 6.64 -1.52
CA GLY A 199 -15.00 7.85 -1.22
C GLY A 199 -14.18 8.87 -0.43
N ALA A 200 -13.43 8.42 0.59
CA ALA A 200 -12.50 9.26 1.35
C ALA A 200 -11.40 9.84 0.45
N ALA A 201 -10.80 9.01 -0.42
CA ALA A 201 -9.81 9.46 -1.40
C ALA A 201 -10.37 10.57 -2.31
N PHE A 202 -11.59 10.40 -2.80
CA PHE A 202 -12.26 11.38 -3.64
C PHE A 202 -12.55 12.68 -2.87
N TYR A 203 -13.05 12.58 -1.64
CA TYR A 203 -13.33 13.72 -0.77
C TYR A 203 -12.06 14.55 -0.48
N PHE A 204 -10.96 13.90 -0.05
CA PHE A 204 -9.69 14.57 0.22
C PHE A 204 -9.09 15.20 -1.04
N LYS A 205 -9.27 14.57 -2.20
CA LYS A 205 -8.86 15.12 -3.49
C LYS A 205 -9.64 16.40 -3.83
N LEU A 206 -10.96 16.42 -3.63
CA LEU A 206 -11.80 17.58 -3.89
C LEU A 206 -11.48 18.76 -2.95
N LYS A 207 -11.24 18.47 -1.67
CA LYS A 207 -10.92 19.49 -0.67
C LYS A 207 -9.45 19.93 -0.68
N ASN A 208 -8.60 19.32 -1.51
CA ASN A 208 -7.14 19.53 -1.54
C ASN A 208 -6.45 19.35 -0.17
N ILE A 209 -7.01 18.47 0.68
CA ILE A 209 -6.43 18.14 1.97
C ILE A 209 -5.41 17.01 1.76
N LYS A 210 -4.12 17.26 2.03
CA LYS A 210 -3.04 16.27 1.90
C LYS A 210 -3.15 15.45 0.59
N ARG A 211 -3.25 16.16 -0.55
CA ARG A 211 -3.51 15.55 -1.86
C ARG A 211 -2.57 14.41 -2.22
N HIS A 212 -1.33 14.41 -1.71
CA HIS A 212 -0.36 13.34 -1.95
C HIS A 212 -0.77 12.00 -1.28
N PHE A 213 -1.61 12.01 -0.25
CA PHE A 213 -2.19 10.81 0.36
C PHE A 213 -3.26 10.14 -0.49
N THR A 214 -3.81 10.85 -1.46
CA THR A 214 -4.89 10.34 -2.34
C THR A 214 -4.48 9.05 -3.05
N PHE A 215 -3.20 8.94 -3.43
CA PHE A 215 -2.68 7.70 -4.04
C PHE A 215 -2.80 6.51 -3.07
N THR A 216 -2.40 6.68 -1.82
CA THR A 216 -2.46 5.62 -0.80
C THR A 216 -3.90 5.18 -0.55
N TRP A 217 -4.83 6.14 -0.39
CA TRP A 217 -6.25 5.85 -0.20
C TRP A 217 -6.85 5.08 -1.38
N TYR A 218 -6.60 5.52 -2.62
CA TYR A 218 -7.07 4.81 -3.82
C TYR A 218 -6.43 3.44 -3.96
N ASN A 219 -5.13 3.32 -3.65
CA ASN A 219 -4.42 2.05 -3.71
C ASN A 219 -5.09 0.99 -2.83
N PHE A 220 -5.29 1.28 -1.55
CA PHE A 220 -5.95 0.35 -0.64
C PHE A 220 -7.42 0.12 -1.00
N GLY A 221 -8.16 1.18 -1.34
CA GLY A 221 -9.57 1.07 -1.70
C GLY A 221 -9.80 0.20 -2.93
N PHE A 222 -9.06 0.42 -4.01
CA PHE A 222 -9.22 -0.38 -5.22
C PHE A 222 -8.72 -1.82 -5.05
N ASN A 223 -7.56 -2.04 -4.42
CA ASN A 223 -7.10 -3.41 -4.14
C ASN A 223 -8.13 -4.20 -3.35
N MET A 224 -8.66 -3.60 -2.27
CA MET A 224 -9.67 -4.25 -1.44
C MET A 224 -10.95 -4.53 -2.22
N LEU A 225 -11.41 -3.57 -3.05
CA LEU A 225 -12.57 -3.75 -3.92
C LEU A 225 -12.41 -4.96 -4.85
N PHE A 226 -11.29 -5.03 -5.57
CA PHE A 226 -11.05 -6.11 -6.53
C PHE A 226 -10.86 -7.46 -5.86
N ILE A 227 -10.15 -7.51 -4.72
CA ILE A 227 -9.98 -8.76 -3.95
C ILE A 227 -11.35 -9.27 -3.48
N CYS A 228 -12.21 -8.40 -2.95
CA CYS A 228 -13.55 -8.79 -2.50
C CYS A 228 -14.46 -9.21 -3.66
N LEU A 229 -14.39 -8.54 -4.83
CA LEU A 229 -15.14 -8.94 -6.01
C LEU A 229 -14.67 -10.30 -6.55
N LEU A 230 -13.37 -10.56 -6.60
CA LEU A 230 -12.84 -11.87 -6.95
C LEU A 230 -13.26 -12.93 -5.94
N ALA A 231 -13.12 -12.66 -4.64
CA ALA A 231 -13.59 -13.58 -3.60
C ALA A 231 -15.09 -13.90 -3.75
N GLY A 232 -15.89 -12.90 -4.14
CA GLY A 232 -17.32 -13.08 -4.46
C GLY A 232 -17.57 -14.02 -5.64
N CYS A 233 -16.71 -13.99 -6.68
CA CYS A 233 -16.79 -14.94 -7.80
C CYS A 233 -16.52 -16.38 -7.37
N PHE A 234 -15.66 -16.59 -6.37
CA PHE A 234 -15.28 -17.94 -5.92
C PHE A 234 -16.20 -18.50 -4.86
N ALA A 235 -16.70 -17.66 -3.94
CA ALA A 235 -17.32 -18.11 -2.68
C ALA A 235 -18.84 -17.85 -2.61
N LEU A 236 -19.40 -16.96 -3.44
CA LEU A 236 -20.81 -16.53 -3.28
C LEU A 236 -21.75 -17.19 -4.28
N SER A 237 -23.03 -17.22 -3.92
CA SER A 237 -24.09 -17.92 -4.68
C SER A 237 -24.38 -17.33 -6.06
N PHE A 238 -23.98 -16.09 -6.33
CA PHE A 238 -24.23 -15.41 -7.61
C PHE A 238 -22.91 -14.96 -8.28
N PRO A 239 -22.02 -15.89 -8.67
CA PRO A 239 -20.68 -15.57 -9.17
C PRO A 239 -20.71 -14.68 -10.41
N LEU A 240 -21.71 -14.84 -11.29
CA LEU A 240 -21.86 -14.03 -12.50
C LEU A 240 -22.05 -12.53 -12.18
N VAL A 241 -22.78 -12.20 -11.11
CA VAL A 241 -23.00 -10.81 -10.71
C VAL A 241 -21.67 -10.17 -10.27
N TYR A 242 -20.89 -10.87 -9.45
CA TYR A 242 -19.58 -10.38 -9.01
C TYR A 242 -18.57 -10.26 -10.16
N PHE A 243 -18.64 -11.19 -11.11
CA PHE A 243 -17.83 -11.12 -12.32
C PHE A 243 -18.17 -9.89 -13.18
N LEU A 244 -19.46 -9.60 -13.39
CA LEU A 244 -19.88 -8.40 -14.10
C LEU A 244 -19.49 -7.12 -13.36
N LEU A 245 -19.63 -7.10 -12.02
CA LEU A 245 -19.17 -5.98 -11.19
C LEU A 245 -17.65 -5.82 -11.28
N LEU A 246 -16.89 -6.88 -11.31
CA LEU A 246 -15.42 -6.85 -11.47
C LEU A 246 -15.03 -6.24 -12.83
N LEU A 247 -15.66 -6.64 -13.91
CA LEU A 247 -15.40 -6.09 -15.23
C LEU A 247 -15.78 -4.60 -15.31
N THR A 248 -16.92 -4.21 -14.76
CA THR A 248 -17.33 -2.81 -14.71
C THR A 248 -16.39 -1.96 -13.85
N ALA A 249 -15.98 -2.45 -12.68
CA ALA A 249 -14.98 -1.80 -11.84
C ALA A 249 -13.63 -1.67 -12.56
N GLY A 250 -13.20 -2.72 -13.28
CA GLY A 250 -11.98 -2.71 -14.10
C GLY A 250 -12.04 -1.68 -15.23
N PHE A 251 -13.17 -1.58 -15.92
CA PHE A 251 -13.37 -0.55 -16.94
C PHE A 251 -13.30 0.86 -16.35
N LEU A 252 -13.97 1.10 -15.21
CA LEU A 252 -13.94 2.40 -14.54
C LEU A 252 -12.53 2.76 -14.04
N LEU A 253 -11.81 1.78 -13.48
CA LEU A 253 -10.42 1.98 -13.04
C LEU A 253 -9.49 2.27 -14.23
N THR A 254 -9.67 1.60 -15.35
CA THR A 254 -8.92 1.89 -16.60
C THR A 254 -9.16 3.34 -17.07
N ARG A 255 -10.40 3.81 -17.06
CA ARG A 255 -10.73 5.21 -17.37
C ARG A 255 -10.07 6.18 -16.39
N PHE A 256 -10.10 5.85 -15.10
CA PHE A 256 -9.43 6.63 -14.06
C PHE A 256 -7.91 6.64 -14.27
N ALA A 257 -7.28 5.50 -14.55
CA ALA A 257 -5.85 5.37 -14.81
C ALA A 257 -5.39 6.20 -16.02
N ILE A 258 -6.18 6.23 -17.09
CA ILE A 258 -5.92 7.07 -18.28
C ILE A 258 -5.99 8.56 -17.91
N LYS A 259 -7.00 8.99 -17.12
CA LYS A 259 -7.16 10.37 -16.68
C LYS A 259 -6.00 10.82 -15.78
N GLU A 260 -5.58 9.98 -14.84
CA GLU A 260 -4.47 10.27 -13.91
C GLU A 260 -3.09 9.96 -14.51
N LYS A 261 -3.04 9.39 -15.74
CA LYS A 261 -1.80 8.93 -16.42
C LYS A 261 -0.97 7.97 -15.55
N SER A 262 -1.66 7.13 -14.78
CA SER A 262 -1.03 6.22 -13.81
C SER A 262 -0.91 4.83 -14.39
N PHE A 263 0.33 4.39 -14.63
CA PHE A 263 0.63 3.01 -15.03
C PHE A 263 0.21 2.00 -13.97
N TYR A 264 0.38 2.35 -12.69
CA TYR A 264 0.06 1.48 -11.57
C TYR A 264 -1.43 1.06 -11.55
N PHE A 265 -2.34 2.03 -11.64
CA PHE A 265 -3.78 1.74 -11.63
C PHE A 265 -4.24 1.03 -12.93
N LEU A 266 -3.58 1.31 -14.06
CA LEU A 266 -3.84 0.59 -15.29
C LEU A 266 -3.42 -0.88 -15.16
N LEU A 267 -2.22 -1.14 -14.68
CA LEU A 267 -1.70 -2.49 -14.46
C LEU A 267 -2.59 -3.29 -13.50
N MET A 268 -2.99 -2.66 -12.40
CA MET A 268 -3.88 -3.24 -11.40
C MET A 268 -5.22 -3.66 -12.02
N SER A 269 -5.86 -2.78 -12.82
CA SER A 269 -7.10 -3.11 -13.52
C SER A 269 -6.93 -4.33 -14.43
N VAL A 270 -5.83 -4.38 -15.21
CA VAL A 270 -5.55 -5.48 -16.13
C VAL A 270 -5.33 -6.79 -15.38
N ILE A 271 -4.54 -6.79 -14.29
CA ILE A 271 -4.26 -8.00 -13.52
C ILE A 271 -5.54 -8.58 -12.92
N TYR A 272 -6.34 -7.77 -12.23
CA TYR A 272 -7.57 -8.26 -11.60
C TYR A 272 -8.62 -8.73 -12.62
N CYS A 273 -8.79 -7.99 -13.73
CA CYS A 273 -9.68 -8.42 -14.80
C CYS A 273 -9.17 -9.71 -15.46
N TYR A 274 -7.86 -9.86 -15.65
CA TYR A 274 -7.26 -11.08 -16.19
C TYR A 274 -7.55 -12.29 -15.31
N VAL A 275 -7.38 -12.17 -13.98
CA VAL A 275 -7.71 -13.23 -13.02
C VAL A 275 -9.20 -13.60 -13.11
N GLY A 276 -10.09 -12.59 -13.13
CA GLY A 276 -11.53 -12.82 -13.25
C GLY A 276 -11.95 -13.49 -14.56
N ILE A 277 -11.37 -13.07 -15.70
CA ILE A 277 -11.62 -13.69 -17.01
C ILE A 277 -11.11 -15.13 -17.03
N THR A 278 -9.90 -15.35 -16.47
CA THR A 278 -9.34 -16.70 -16.35
C THR A 278 -10.28 -17.60 -15.55
N TRP A 279 -10.77 -17.14 -14.40
CA TRP A 279 -11.75 -17.86 -13.61
C TRP A 279 -13.01 -18.21 -14.45
N ALA A 280 -13.56 -17.25 -15.18
CA ALA A 280 -14.76 -17.47 -16.00
C ALA A 280 -14.52 -18.51 -17.10
N VAL A 281 -13.35 -18.49 -17.74
CA VAL A 281 -12.95 -19.51 -18.75
C VAL A 281 -12.87 -20.91 -18.13
N PHE A 282 -12.33 -20.99 -16.89
CA PHE A 282 -12.30 -22.26 -16.16
C PHE A 282 -13.69 -22.79 -15.81
N GLN A 283 -14.64 -21.94 -15.47
CA GLN A 283 -16.02 -22.35 -15.18
C GLN A 283 -16.78 -22.85 -16.41
N MET A 284 -16.40 -22.46 -17.62
CA MET A 284 -17.03 -22.92 -18.86
C MET A 284 -16.66 -24.36 -19.24
N GLY A 285 -15.74 -25.02 -18.54
CA GLY A 285 -15.31 -26.40 -18.81
C GLY A 285 -14.54 -26.60 -20.13
N VAL A 286 -14.12 -25.51 -20.77
CA VAL A 286 -13.48 -25.51 -22.10
C VAL A 286 -11.98 -25.84 -22.04
N ILE A 287 -11.44 -26.00 -20.84
CA ILE A 287 -9.99 -26.06 -20.59
C ILE A 287 -9.33 -27.32 -21.08
N ASP A 288 -10.00 -28.45 -21.07
CA ASP A 288 -9.41 -29.75 -21.42
C ASP A 288 -8.91 -29.78 -22.91
N ILE A 289 -9.54 -28.98 -23.78
CA ILE A 289 -9.20 -28.94 -25.20
C ILE A 289 -8.53 -27.61 -25.58
N LEU A 290 -8.97 -26.49 -25.05
CA LEU A 290 -8.53 -25.14 -25.47
C LEU A 290 -7.68 -24.40 -24.46
N GLY A 291 -7.40 -24.98 -23.27
CA GLY A 291 -6.66 -24.33 -22.19
C GLY A 291 -5.26 -23.87 -22.61
N LEU A 292 -4.54 -24.70 -23.37
CA LEU A 292 -3.22 -24.36 -23.87
C LEU A 292 -3.28 -23.11 -24.80
N TYR A 293 -4.27 -23.08 -25.72
CA TYR A 293 -4.46 -21.92 -26.61
C TYR A 293 -4.81 -20.66 -25.84
N TYR A 294 -5.65 -20.77 -24.79
CA TYR A 294 -5.97 -19.65 -23.93
C TYR A 294 -4.72 -19.07 -23.25
N PHE A 295 -3.86 -19.92 -22.67
CA PHE A 295 -2.63 -19.45 -22.01
C PHE A 295 -1.65 -18.82 -23.02
N VAL A 296 -1.47 -19.40 -24.19
CA VAL A 296 -0.63 -18.79 -25.24
C VAL A 296 -1.17 -17.43 -25.68
N LEU A 297 -2.47 -17.34 -25.97
CA LEU A 297 -3.10 -16.07 -26.36
C LEU A 297 -3.04 -15.03 -25.24
N SER A 298 -3.23 -15.43 -23.99
CA SER A 298 -3.14 -14.54 -22.84
C SER A 298 -1.72 -14.00 -22.63
N CYS A 299 -0.68 -14.83 -22.82
CA CYS A 299 0.72 -14.38 -22.82
C CYS A 299 0.98 -13.32 -23.89
N VAL A 300 0.50 -13.57 -25.13
CA VAL A 300 0.60 -12.58 -26.23
C VAL A 300 -0.12 -11.28 -25.85
N GLY A 301 -1.31 -11.36 -25.28
CA GLY A 301 -2.07 -10.21 -24.79
C GLY A 301 -1.32 -9.40 -23.73
N VAL A 302 -0.69 -10.06 -22.76
CA VAL A 302 0.13 -9.42 -21.73
C VAL A 302 1.36 -8.72 -22.34
N ILE A 303 2.07 -9.39 -23.26
CA ILE A 303 3.21 -8.79 -23.97
C ILE A 303 2.76 -7.56 -24.77
N TYR A 304 1.66 -7.68 -25.52
CA TYR A 304 1.09 -6.56 -26.27
C TYR A 304 0.72 -5.38 -25.38
N PHE A 305 0.15 -5.64 -24.20
CA PHE A 305 -0.15 -4.63 -23.19
C PHE A 305 1.12 -3.91 -22.74
N PHE A 306 2.19 -4.63 -22.36
CA PHE A 306 3.45 -4.03 -21.92
C PHE A 306 4.14 -3.20 -23.01
N ILE A 307 4.01 -3.59 -24.28
CA ILE A 307 4.57 -2.80 -25.40
C ILE A 307 3.74 -1.50 -25.60
N ASN A 308 2.42 -1.57 -25.46
CA ASN A 308 1.53 -0.47 -25.85
C ASN A 308 0.98 0.37 -24.68
N TYR A 309 1.34 0.09 -23.40
CA TYR A 309 0.76 0.80 -22.24
C TYR A 309 0.91 2.32 -22.32
N LYS A 310 2.02 2.85 -22.90
CA LYS A 310 2.23 4.29 -23.07
C LYS A 310 1.19 4.89 -24.03
N LYS A 311 0.85 4.18 -25.10
CA LYS A 311 -0.20 4.60 -26.05
C LYS A 311 -1.57 4.60 -25.37
N ILE A 312 -1.87 3.56 -24.56
CA ILE A 312 -3.13 3.45 -23.79
C ILE A 312 -3.26 4.62 -22.83
N LEU A 313 -2.20 4.96 -22.10
CA LEU A 313 -2.16 6.08 -21.17
C LEU A 313 -2.03 7.45 -21.82
N LYS A 314 -1.90 7.51 -23.16
CA LYS A 314 -1.67 8.74 -23.91
C LYS A 314 -0.47 9.54 -23.37
N ILE A 315 0.59 8.84 -22.95
CA ILE A 315 1.85 9.43 -22.52
C ILE A 315 2.79 9.45 -23.73
N LYS A 316 3.32 10.64 -24.04
CA LYS A 316 4.34 10.82 -25.09
C LYS A 316 5.71 10.33 -24.64
#